data_3d0ba0454faa58aed8fc55d79f526246
#
_entry.id   3d0ba0454faa58aed8fc55d79f526246
#
_cell.length_a   1.000
_cell.length_b   1.000
_cell.length_c   1.000
_cell.angle_alpha   90.00
_cell.angle_beta   90.00
_cell.angle_gamma   90.00
#
_symmetry.space_group_name_H-M   'P 1'
#
loop_
_entity.id
_entity.type
_entity.pdbx_description
1 polymer ?
#
loop_
_entity_poly.entity_id
_entity_poly.type
_entity_poly.pdbx_seq_one_letter_code
_entity_poly.pdbx_strand_id
1 'polypeptide(L)'
;MEKIENKMLIFRLGEECYSAYISEIERILEYTEAVQIPDAPSFVEGVINYEGHVMPVINLCKKFKLDCCNNNCKDFKIIVVKRENRKFGVIVNNVYEVSSVCDEMLEKVPSITLSENNIYIKGLVKVDSKIIILLDMESLLSKEDIDQIF
;
A
#
# COMPACT_ATOMS: atom_id res chain seq x y z
N MET A 1 -5.59 -30.31 10.88
CA MET A 1 -5.87 -29.27 9.87
C MET A 1 -4.85 -28.14 10.04
N GLU A 2 -4.05 -27.95 9.02
CA GLU A 2 -3.03 -26.91 9.07
C GLU A 2 -3.67 -25.54 8.98
N LYS A 3 -3.28 -24.66 9.89
CA LYS A 3 -3.67 -23.26 9.80
C LYS A 3 -2.81 -22.60 8.73
N ILE A 4 -3.46 -22.02 7.75
CA ILE A 4 -2.74 -21.24 6.74
C ILE A 4 -2.37 -19.92 7.36
N GLU A 5 -1.09 -19.74 7.62
CA GLU A 5 -0.58 -18.48 8.11
C GLU A 5 -0.05 -17.67 6.94
N ASN A 6 -0.49 -16.43 6.86
CA ASN A 6 0.04 -15.48 5.91
C ASN A 6 0.95 -14.52 6.65
N LYS A 7 1.96 -14.03 5.96
CA LYS A 7 2.82 -12.99 6.51
C LYS A 7 2.42 -11.67 5.93
N MET A 8 2.37 -10.66 6.78
CA MET A 8 2.05 -9.30 6.37
C MET A 8 3.20 -8.38 6.72
N LEU A 9 3.40 -7.39 5.87
CA LEU A 9 4.32 -6.31 6.11
C LEU A 9 3.54 -5.16 6.75
N ILE A 10 4.01 -4.69 7.89
CA ILE A 10 3.38 -3.58 8.61
C ILE A 10 4.12 -2.30 8.27
N PHE A 11 3.38 -1.30 7.82
CA PHE A 11 3.94 0.00 7.48
C PHE A 11 3.04 1.11 8.01
N ARG A 12 3.55 2.31 8.00
CA ARG A 12 2.83 3.47 8.53
C ARG A 12 2.45 4.43 7.40
N LEU A 13 1.21 4.93 7.49
CA LEU A 13 0.73 6.06 6.69
C LEU A 13 0.24 7.11 7.67
N GLY A 14 0.93 8.25 7.73
CA GLY A 14 0.62 9.23 8.75
C GLY A 14 0.89 8.66 10.13
N GLU A 15 -0.11 8.61 10.96
CA GLU A 15 0.01 8.08 12.34
C GLU A 15 -0.58 6.67 12.49
N GLU A 16 -1.18 6.13 11.44
CA GLU A 16 -1.86 4.84 11.50
C GLU A 16 -1.02 3.72 10.90
N CYS A 17 -1.20 2.54 11.46
CA CYS A 17 -0.54 1.34 10.95
C CYS A 17 -1.43 0.64 9.92
N TYR A 18 -0.83 0.33 8.79
CA TYR A 18 -1.46 -0.43 7.71
C TYR A 18 -0.59 -1.66 7.44
N SER A 19 -1.11 -2.58 6.69
CA SER A 19 -0.38 -3.79 6.35
C SER A 19 -0.81 -4.31 4.99
N ALA A 20 0.02 -5.18 4.44
CA ALA A 20 -0.26 -5.88 3.19
C ALA A 20 0.39 -7.25 3.25
N TYR A 21 -0.21 -8.23 2.59
CA TYR A 21 0.41 -9.54 2.51
C TYR A 21 1.71 -9.48 1.73
N ILE A 22 2.73 -10.17 2.23
CA ILE A 22 4.04 -10.22 1.59
C ILE A 22 3.93 -10.82 0.19
N SER A 23 2.99 -11.73 -0.03
CA SER A 23 2.78 -12.32 -1.35
C SER A 23 2.45 -11.31 -2.44
N GLU A 24 1.96 -10.13 -2.06
CA GLU A 24 1.64 -9.07 -3.01
C GLU A 24 2.81 -8.12 -3.24
N ILE A 25 3.87 -8.24 -2.46
CA ILE A 25 4.99 -7.31 -2.48
C ILE A 25 6.20 -7.98 -3.14
N GLU A 26 6.75 -7.31 -4.16
CA GLU A 26 7.93 -7.82 -4.82
C GLU A 26 9.22 -7.37 -4.10
N ARG A 27 9.26 -6.10 -3.69
CA ARG A 27 10.46 -5.52 -3.10
C ARG A 27 10.13 -4.25 -2.33
N ILE A 28 11.01 -3.88 -1.42
CA ILE A 28 10.94 -2.61 -0.70
C ILE A 28 12.18 -1.81 -1.09
N LEU A 29 11.96 -0.58 -1.56
CA LEU A 29 13.03 0.31 -2.01
C LEU A 29 13.17 1.48 -1.06
N GLU A 30 14.38 2.02 -1.00
CA GLU A 30 14.60 3.32 -0.39
C GLU A 30 13.88 4.40 -1.21
N TYR A 31 13.50 5.47 -0.55
CA TYR A 31 12.82 6.56 -1.24
C TYR A 31 13.69 7.14 -2.35
N THR A 32 13.11 7.29 -3.50
CA THR A 32 13.73 7.91 -4.66
C THR A 32 12.73 8.92 -5.22
N GLU A 33 13.22 10.12 -5.52
CA GLU A 33 12.36 11.15 -6.07
C GLU A 33 11.87 10.75 -7.46
N ALA A 34 10.55 10.85 -7.66
CA ALA A 34 9.92 10.46 -8.91
C ALA A 34 9.91 11.62 -9.89
N VAL A 35 10.00 11.30 -11.18
CA VAL A 35 9.83 12.27 -12.24
C VAL A 35 8.34 12.48 -12.48
N GLN A 36 7.88 13.71 -12.32
CA GLN A 36 6.46 14.02 -12.45
C GLN A 36 5.99 13.89 -13.89
N ILE A 37 4.79 13.35 -14.06
CA ILE A 37 4.14 13.23 -15.36
C ILE A 37 3.01 14.24 -15.40
N PRO A 38 2.97 15.12 -16.42
CA PRO A 38 1.86 16.07 -16.58
C PRO A 38 0.53 15.36 -16.73
N ASP A 39 -0.51 15.94 -16.14
CA ASP A 39 -1.90 15.47 -16.26
C ASP A 39 -2.17 14.09 -15.65
N ALA A 40 -1.26 13.59 -14.81
CA ALA A 40 -1.50 12.37 -14.08
C ALA A 40 -2.44 12.62 -12.89
N PRO A 41 -3.15 11.59 -12.41
CA PRO A 41 -3.96 11.73 -11.20
C PRO A 41 -3.12 12.27 -10.03
N SER A 42 -3.76 13.01 -9.12
CA SER A 42 -3.05 13.68 -8.04
C SER A 42 -2.27 12.76 -7.12
N PHE A 43 -2.73 11.50 -6.97
CA PHE A 43 -2.05 10.53 -6.12
C PHE A 43 -0.82 9.90 -6.79
N VAL A 44 -0.61 10.13 -8.07
CA VAL A 44 0.57 9.63 -8.78
C VAL A 44 1.69 10.63 -8.58
N GLU A 45 2.75 10.20 -7.86
CA GLU A 45 3.92 11.06 -7.66
C GLU A 45 4.73 11.22 -8.94
N GLY A 46 4.72 10.23 -9.81
CA GLY A 46 5.45 10.22 -11.05
C GLY A 46 5.94 8.84 -11.38
N VAL A 47 7.09 8.77 -12.02
CA VAL A 47 7.72 7.48 -12.40
C VAL A 47 9.16 7.45 -11.94
N ILE A 48 9.64 6.26 -11.68
CA ILE A 48 11.05 6.00 -11.37
C ILE A 48 11.59 4.90 -12.29
N ASN A 49 12.90 4.81 -12.36
CA ASN A 49 13.56 3.71 -13.07
C ASN A 49 13.69 2.53 -12.10
N TYR A 50 13.03 1.43 -12.42
CA TYR A 50 13.10 0.22 -11.62
C TYR A 50 13.57 -0.93 -12.51
N GLU A 51 14.75 -1.43 -12.24
CA GLU A 51 15.36 -2.53 -13.00
C GLU A 51 15.37 -2.29 -14.52
N GLY A 52 15.65 -1.04 -14.92
CA GLY A 52 15.70 -0.67 -16.33
C GLY A 52 14.35 -0.37 -16.95
N HIS A 53 13.28 -0.41 -16.18
CA HIS A 53 11.93 -0.12 -16.65
C HIS A 53 11.35 1.09 -15.93
N VAL A 54 10.49 1.81 -16.64
CA VAL A 54 9.76 2.93 -16.04
C VAL A 54 8.61 2.38 -15.23
N MET A 55 8.58 2.72 -13.95
CA MET A 55 7.55 2.24 -13.03
C MET A 55 6.82 3.42 -12.40
N PRO A 56 5.47 3.47 -12.48
CA PRO A 56 4.73 4.52 -11.81
C PRO A 56 4.79 4.34 -10.29
N VAL A 57 4.77 5.47 -9.59
CA VAL A 57 4.82 5.50 -8.13
C VAL A 57 3.63 6.29 -7.62
N ILE A 58 2.86 5.68 -6.74
CA ILE A 58 1.69 6.33 -6.14
C ILE A 58 1.94 6.65 -4.67
N ASN A 59 1.34 7.75 -4.24
CA ASN A 59 1.39 8.20 -2.85
C ASN A 59 0.09 7.79 -2.16
N LEU A 60 0.16 6.81 -1.26
CA LEU A 60 -1.03 6.32 -0.58
C LEU A 60 -1.70 7.37 0.30
N CYS A 61 -0.91 8.24 0.92
CA CYS A 61 -1.49 9.31 1.73
C CYS A 61 -2.39 10.21 0.90
N LYS A 62 -1.97 10.52 -0.31
CA LYS A 62 -2.78 11.32 -1.23
C LYS A 62 -3.99 10.55 -1.73
N LYS A 63 -3.79 9.28 -2.07
CA LYS A 63 -4.88 8.44 -2.58
C LYS A 63 -5.98 8.26 -1.55
N PHE A 64 -5.61 8.07 -0.29
CA PHE A 64 -6.56 7.88 0.80
C PHE A 64 -7.01 9.20 1.41
N LYS A 65 -6.47 10.33 0.94
CA LYS A 65 -6.76 11.67 1.45
C LYS A 65 -6.45 11.79 2.94
N LEU A 66 -5.34 11.19 3.33
CA LEU A 66 -4.86 11.27 4.71
C LEU A 66 -3.94 12.47 4.87
N ASP A 67 -3.97 13.05 6.06
CA ASP A 67 -3.05 14.12 6.40
C ASP A 67 -1.74 13.52 6.87
N CYS A 68 -0.80 13.39 5.96
CA CYS A 68 0.53 12.88 6.26
C CYS A 68 1.50 14.06 6.34
N CYS A 69 1.39 14.82 7.40
CA CYS A 69 2.18 16.03 7.61
C CYS A 69 3.64 15.75 7.91
N ASN A 70 4.23 14.78 7.27
CA ASN A 70 5.61 14.46 7.52
C ASN A 70 6.48 15.07 6.44
N ASN A 71 7.32 16.03 6.84
CA ASN A 71 8.23 16.71 5.95
C ASN A 71 9.57 15.98 5.81
N ASN A 72 9.74 14.86 6.52
CA ASN A 72 10.99 14.12 6.50
C ASN A 72 10.88 12.91 5.58
N CYS A 73 11.28 13.08 4.34
CA CYS A 73 11.25 12.01 3.34
C CYS A 73 12.31 10.93 3.56
N LYS A 74 13.20 11.12 4.54
CA LYS A 74 14.29 10.16 4.78
C LYS A 74 13.80 8.79 5.18
N ASP A 75 12.68 8.73 5.90
CA ASP A 75 12.13 7.47 6.38
C ASP A 75 11.13 6.85 5.40
N PHE A 76 10.83 7.54 4.32
CA PHE A 76 9.89 7.04 3.33
C PHE A 76 10.48 5.84 2.61
N LYS A 77 9.60 4.90 2.27
CA LYS A 77 9.96 3.71 1.52
C LYS A 77 9.00 3.56 0.35
N ILE A 78 9.45 2.86 -0.66
CA ILE A 78 8.61 2.52 -1.81
C ILE A 78 8.42 1.02 -1.80
N ILE A 79 7.17 0.59 -1.69
CA ILE A 79 6.81 -0.82 -1.75
C ILE A 79 6.45 -1.14 -3.20
N VAL A 80 7.17 -2.08 -3.82
CA VAL A 80 6.90 -2.48 -5.19
C VAL A 80 5.84 -3.57 -5.17
N VAL A 81 4.72 -3.28 -5.83
CA VAL A 81 3.58 -4.18 -5.93
C VAL A 81 3.52 -4.73 -7.35
N LYS A 82 3.31 -6.02 -7.45
CA LYS A 82 3.16 -6.68 -8.75
C LYS A 82 1.70 -7.06 -8.95
N ARG A 83 1.13 -6.59 -10.04
CA ARG A 83 -0.24 -6.94 -10.45
C ARG A 83 -0.21 -7.45 -11.87
N GLU A 84 -0.43 -8.76 -12.03
CA GLU A 84 -0.29 -9.42 -13.33
C GLU A 84 1.10 -9.17 -13.89
N ASN A 85 1.22 -8.54 -15.06
CA ASN A 85 2.51 -8.22 -15.67
C ASN A 85 2.93 -6.78 -15.42
N ARG A 86 2.20 -6.07 -14.56
CA ARG A 86 2.46 -4.66 -14.28
C ARG A 86 2.96 -4.48 -12.87
N LYS A 87 3.87 -3.53 -12.71
CA LYS A 87 4.43 -3.19 -11.40
C LYS A 87 4.22 -1.71 -11.13
N PHE A 88 3.95 -1.40 -9.89
CA PHE A 88 3.89 -0.02 -9.45
C PHE A 88 4.46 0.10 -8.06
N GLY A 89 4.98 1.28 -7.74
CA GLY A 89 5.52 1.56 -6.42
C GLY A 89 4.49 2.30 -5.58
N VAL A 90 4.53 2.05 -4.28
CA VAL A 90 3.64 2.68 -3.31
C VAL A 90 4.50 3.35 -2.26
N ILE A 91 4.38 4.67 -2.12
CA ILE A 91 5.13 5.42 -1.12
C ILE A 91 4.42 5.31 0.23
N VAL A 92 5.17 4.89 1.23
CA VAL A 92 4.70 4.82 2.62
C VAL A 92 5.66 5.60 3.50
N ASN A 93 5.18 6.01 4.68
CA ASN A 93 6.00 6.82 5.59
C ASN A 93 7.14 6.02 6.19
N ASN A 94 6.89 4.78 6.57
CA ASN A 94 7.90 3.92 7.16
C ASN A 94 7.43 2.48 7.10
N VAL A 95 8.39 1.56 7.12
CA VAL A 95 8.12 0.12 7.18
C VAL A 95 8.64 -0.38 8.51
N TYR A 96 7.81 -1.09 9.27
CA TYR A 96 8.19 -1.56 10.59
C TYR A 96 8.70 -2.98 10.61
N GLU A 97 7.81 -3.93 10.32
CA GLU A 97 8.17 -5.33 10.52
C GLU A 97 7.28 -6.25 9.70
N VAL A 98 7.69 -7.49 9.64
CA VAL A 98 6.90 -8.57 9.06
C VAL A 98 6.32 -9.37 10.22
N SER A 99 5.02 -9.61 10.17
CA SER A 99 4.31 -10.33 11.23
C SER A 99 3.43 -11.40 10.60
N SER A 100 3.31 -12.52 11.29
CA SER A 100 2.40 -13.58 10.84
C SER A 100 0.97 -13.21 11.22
N VAL A 101 0.05 -13.49 10.31
CA VAL A 101 -1.37 -13.28 10.55
C VAL A 101 -2.13 -14.55 10.19
N CYS A 102 -3.04 -14.96 11.05
CA CYS A 102 -3.91 -16.08 10.78
C CYS A 102 -5.35 -15.60 10.71
N ASP A 103 -6.23 -16.43 10.15
CA ASP A 103 -7.63 -16.05 9.93
C ASP A 103 -8.35 -15.63 11.20
N GLU A 104 -7.95 -16.19 12.35
CA GLU A 104 -8.54 -15.85 13.64
C GLU A 104 -8.30 -14.39 14.05
N MET A 105 -7.23 -13.80 13.54
CA MET A 105 -6.87 -12.41 13.84
C MET A 105 -7.58 -11.42 12.92
N LEU A 106 -8.17 -11.91 11.85
CA LEU A 106 -8.82 -11.06 10.86
C LEU A 106 -10.27 -10.80 11.24
N GLU A 107 -10.64 -9.53 11.20
CA GLU A 107 -12.02 -9.10 11.41
C GLU A 107 -12.49 -8.35 10.18
N LYS A 108 -13.78 -8.47 9.89
CA LYS A 108 -14.36 -7.75 8.77
C LYS A 108 -14.49 -6.27 9.09
N VAL A 109 -14.32 -5.45 8.07
CA VAL A 109 -14.57 -4.02 8.21
C VAL A 109 -16.07 -3.82 8.43
N PRO A 110 -16.47 -3.06 9.47
CA PRO A 110 -17.89 -2.78 9.69
C PRO A 110 -18.53 -2.14 8.47
N SER A 111 -19.72 -2.61 8.11
CA SER A 111 -20.41 -2.12 6.91
C SER A 111 -20.66 -0.61 6.92
N ILE A 112 -20.79 -0.04 8.10
CA ILE A 112 -21.02 1.39 8.26
C ILE A 112 -19.82 2.22 7.77
N THR A 113 -18.61 1.63 7.77
CA THR A 113 -17.41 2.31 7.31
C THR A 113 -17.08 2.00 5.86
N LEU A 114 -17.79 1.05 5.24
CA LEU A 114 -17.53 0.67 3.86
C LEU A 114 -18.21 1.67 2.93
N SER A 115 -17.40 2.31 2.11
CA SER A 115 -17.89 3.09 0.98
C SER A 115 -17.39 2.41 -0.29
N GLU A 116 -17.90 2.82 -1.43
CA GLU A 116 -17.45 2.29 -2.70
C GLU A 116 -15.95 2.48 -2.92
N ASN A 117 -15.37 3.44 -2.18
CA ASN A 117 -13.96 3.77 -2.28
C ASN A 117 -13.06 2.90 -1.40
N ASN A 118 -13.62 1.99 -0.61
CA ASN A 118 -12.85 1.18 0.34
C ASN A 118 -12.73 -0.29 -0.09
N ILE A 119 -12.81 -0.56 -1.39
CA ILE A 119 -12.66 -1.91 -1.92
C ILE A 119 -11.27 -2.49 -1.71
N TYR A 120 -10.29 -1.63 -1.43
CA TYR A 120 -8.91 -2.03 -1.22
C TYR A 120 -8.62 -2.48 0.22
N ILE A 121 -9.61 -2.46 1.11
CA ILE A 121 -9.42 -2.94 2.47
C ILE A 121 -9.91 -4.38 2.58
N LYS A 122 -8.98 -5.30 2.85
CA LYS A 122 -9.31 -6.71 3.04
C LYS A 122 -9.95 -6.98 4.40
N GLY A 123 -9.52 -6.23 5.41
CA GLY A 123 -10.01 -6.44 6.76
C GLY A 123 -9.19 -5.69 7.77
N LEU A 124 -9.47 -6.00 9.04
CA LEU A 124 -8.75 -5.44 10.17
C LEU A 124 -8.04 -6.56 10.89
N VAL A 125 -6.81 -6.33 11.33
CA VAL A 125 -6.02 -7.31 12.06
C VAL A 125 -5.83 -6.79 13.47
N LYS A 126 -6.21 -7.59 14.44
CA LYS A 126 -6.02 -7.25 15.84
C LYS A 126 -4.71 -7.86 16.32
N VAL A 127 -3.75 -7.00 16.65
CA VAL A 127 -2.46 -7.43 17.17
C VAL A 127 -2.25 -6.70 18.49
N ASP A 128 -2.23 -7.47 19.58
CA ASP A 128 -2.20 -6.94 20.94
C ASP A 128 -3.40 -6.01 21.14
N SER A 129 -3.19 -4.77 21.53
CA SER A 129 -4.26 -3.80 21.70
C SER A 129 -4.43 -2.87 20.50
N LYS A 130 -3.72 -3.17 19.41
CA LYS A 130 -3.72 -2.33 18.22
C LYS A 130 -4.56 -2.94 17.11
N ILE A 131 -5.15 -2.08 16.30
CA ILE A 131 -5.88 -2.49 15.10
C ILE A 131 -5.06 -2.04 13.89
N ILE A 132 -4.75 -2.98 13.02
CA ILE A 132 -3.95 -2.73 11.82
C ILE A 132 -4.85 -2.98 10.62
N ILE A 133 -4.89 -2.03 9.70
CA ILE A 133 -5.72 -2.15 8.50
C ILE A 133 -4.96 -2.99 7.48
N LEU A 134 -5.58 -4.09 7.03
CA LEU A 134 -4.99 -4.95 6.01
C LEU A 134 -5.50 -4.53 4.65
N LEU A 135 -4.58 -4.12 3.78
CA LEU A 135 -4.91 -3.64 2.44
C LEU A 135 -4.77 -4.75 1.41
N ASP A 136 -5.58 -4.65 0.36
CA ASP A 136 -5.39 -5.42 -0.85
C ASP A 136 -4.61 -4.54 -1.82
N MET A 137 -3.30 -4.78 -1.92
CA MET A 137 -2.43 -3.94 -2.73
C MET A 137 -2.77 -4.02 -4.21
N GLU A 138 -3.24 -5.16 -4.67
CA GLU A 138 -3.64 -5.31 -6.08
C GLU A 138 -4.87 -4.47 -6.40
N SER A 139 -5.73 -4.18 -5.43
CA SER A 139 -6.95 -3.41 -5.63
C SER A 139 -6.78 -1.92 -5.37
N LEU A 140 -5.57 -1.47 -5.06
CA LEU A 140 -5.31 -0.04 -4.81
C LEU A 140 -5.61 0.82 -6.02
N LEU A 141 -5.37 0.29 -7.20
CA LEU A 141 -5.64 0.98 -8.45
C LEU A 141 -6.92 0.44 -9.07
N SER A 142 -7.85 1.31 -9.37
CA SER A 142 -9.06 0.93 -10.10
C SER A 142 -8.70 0.65 -11.56
N LYS A 143 -9.64 0.07 -12.29
CA LYS A 143 -9.44 -0.16 -13.71
C LYS A 143 -9.21 1.15 -14.46
N GLU A 144 -9.94 2.19 -14.07
CA GLU A 144 -9.75 3.52 -14.64
C GLU A 144 -8.37 4.09 -14.34
N ASP A 145 -7.89 3.90 -13.12
CA ASP A 145 -6.54 4.33 -12.73
C ASP A 145 -5.50 3.65 -13.60
N ILE A 146 -5.64 2.34 -13.81
CA ILE A 146 -4.70 1.56 -14.61
C ILE A 146 -4.66 2.08 -16.04
N ASP A 147 -5.81 2.36 -16.61
CA ASP A 147 -5.90 2.88 -17.98
C ASP A 147 -5.24 4.24 -18.13
N GLN A 148 -5.26 5.06 -17.07
CA GLN A 148 -4.64 6.39 -17.09
C GLN A 148 -3.13 6.34 -16.84
N ILE A 149 -2.66 5.34 -16.09
CA ILE A 149 -1.27 5.28 -15.63
C ILE A 149 -0.40 4.42 -16.55
N PHE A 150 -0.97 3.37 -17.10
CA PHE A 150 -0.21 2.42 -17.93
C PHE A 150 -0.49 2.54 -19.43
#